data_883314b35eaaf120cbc37090aff81a32
#
_entry.id   883314b35eaaf120cbc37090aff81a32
#
_cell.length_a   1.000
_cell.length_b   1.000
_cell.length_c   1.000
_cell.angle_alpha   90.00
_cell.angle_beta   90.00
_cell.angle_gamma   90.00
#
_symmetry.space_group_name_H-M   'P 1'
#
loop_
_entity.id
_entity.type
_entity.pdbx_description
1 polymer ?
#
loop_
_entity_poly.entity_id
_entity_poly.type
_entity_poly.pdbx_seq_one_letter_code
_entity_poly.pdbx_strand_id
1 'polypeptide(L)'
;MSALQIFGLPGLGEVRSGDDLALLSIETAANAGTPLQSGDVLVVTSKIVSKAEGRTVELADIVPSPFALAWSEPWGKDPAVTEIVLREAKRIVRQVGPILITETHHGFVCANSGVDQSSSGAKGRAVLLPVDSDASARAIRVGLLAAGLDVAVIISDTFGRAWREGQTDIAIGIAGMQPILSYIGQVDPHGHEFHVQALCIADELAGAAELVKGNISRIPLAVIRGHIWEADDSATIAPVLREQSRDLFR
;
A
#
# COMPACT_ATOMS: atom_id res chain seq x y z
N MET A 1 6.86 -29.75 -5.04
CA MET A 1 6.79 -28.48 -5.79
C MET A 1 5.97 -27.52 -4.95
N SER A 2 6.54 -26.41 -4.53
CA SER A 2 5.78 -25.32 -3.90
C SER A 2 5.03 -24.59 -5.03
N ALA A 3 3.70 -24.54 -4.95
CA ALA A 3 2.87 -23.76 -5.85
C ALA A 3 2.37 -22.52 -5.09
N LEU A 4 2.42 -21.36 -5.74
CA LEU A 4 1.75 -20.16 -5.27
C LEU A 4 0.35 -20.12 -5.86
N GLN A 5 -0.63 -19.82 -5.02
CA GLN A 5 -2.01 -19.55 -5.41
C GLN A 5 -2.37 -18.13 -4.98
N ILE A 6 -3.01 -17.39 -5.87
CA ILE A 6 -3.41 -16.00 -5.60
C ILE A 6 -4.91 -15.89 -5.86
N PHE A 7 -5.65 -15.44 -4.87
CA PHE A 7 -7.11 -15.34 -4.90
C PHE A 7 -7.53 -13.89 -4.64
N GLY A 8 -8.25 -13.28 -5.58
CA GLY A 8 -8.99 -12.05 -5.30
C GLY A 8 -10.26 -12.39 -4.50
N LEU A 9 -10.58 -11.59 -3.51
CA LEU A 9 -11.76 -11.81 -2.66
C LEU A 9 -12.89 -10.83 -3.05
N PRO A 10 -13.80 -11.21 -3.94
CA PRO A 10 -14.93 -10.37 -4.33
C PRO A 10 -15.99 -10.31 -3.22
N GLY A 11 -16.88 -9.32 -3.32
CA GLY A 11 -18.08 -9.25 -2.49
C GLY A 11 -17.94 -8.42 -1.22
N LEU A 12 -16.79 -7.80 -0.96
CA LEU A 12 -16.67 -6.80 0.08
C LEU A 12 -17.56 -5.59 -0.28
N GLY A 13 -18.44 -5.22 0.64
CA GLY A 13 -19.26 -4.02 0.52
C GLY A 13 -18.46 -2.72 0.66
N GLU A 14 -19.17 -1.58 0.69
CA GLU A 14 -18.53 -0.30 0.93
C GLU A 14 -18.02 -0.20 2.37
N VAL A 15 -16.72 -0.01 2.54
CA VAL A 15 -16.08 0.16 3.85
C VAL A 15 -16.34 1.57 4.39
N ARG A 16 -16.67 1.66 5.67
CA ARG A 16 -16.98 2.90 6.41
C ARG A 16 -15.99 3.10 7.55
N SER A 17 -15.92 4.32 8.03
CA SER A 17 -15.11 4.65 9.20
C SER A 17 -15.56 3.85 10.42
N GLY A 18 -14.60 3.20 11.07
CA GLY A 18 -14.80 2.33 12.24
C GLY A 18 -15.03 0.86 11.91
N ASP A 19 -15.09 0.47 10.63
CA ASP A 19 -15.24 -0.95 10.25
C ASP A 19 -14.02 -1.76 10.67
N ASP A 20 -14.26 -2.98 11.18
CA ASP A 20 -13.21 -3.96 11.52
C ASP A 20 -12.76 -4.72 10.27
N LEU A 21 -11.58 -4.35 9.75
CA LEU A 21 -11.03 -4.94 8.54
C LEU A 21 -10.58 -6.39 8.73
N ALA A 22 -10.24 -6.84 9.94
CA ALA A 22 -9.92 -8.24 10.19
C ALA A 22 -11.18 -9.11 10.06
N LEU A 23 -12.28 -8.70 10.72
CA LEU A 23 -13.56 -9.39 10.62
C LEU A 23 -14.07 -9.40 9.17
N LEU A 24 -14.08 -8.23 8.51
CA LEU A 24 -14.51 -8.11 7.12
C LEU A 24 -13.68 -8.99 6.17
N SER A 25 -12.37 -9.12 6.40
CA SER A 25 -11.50 -9.98 5.60
C SER A 25 -11.83 -11.46 5.78
N ILE A 26 -12.08 -11.91 7.02
CA ILE A 26 -12.48 -13.29 7.33
C ILE A 26 -13.81 -13.62 6.64
N GLU A 27 -14.81 -12.77 6.80
CA GLU A 27 -16.15 -12.97 6.22
C GLU A 27 -16.10 -12.95 4.68
N THR A 28 -15.37 -11.99 4.10
CA THR A 28 -15.25 -11.88 2.65
C THR A 28 -14.54 -13.10 2.06
N ALA A 29 -13.47 -13.58 2.70
CA ALA A 29 -12.75 -14.77 2.27
C ALA A 29 -13.62 -16.03 2.33
N ALA A 30 -14.39 -16.20 3.41
CA ALA A 30 -15.33 -17.31 3.54
C ALA A 30 -16.42 -17.26 2.48
N ASN A 31 -17.04 -16.09 2.26
CA ASN A 31 -18.10 -15.89 1.27
C ASN A 31 -17.59 -16.08 -0.18
N ALA A 32 -16.33 -15.76 -0.44
CA ALA A 32 -15.67 -16.00 -1.73
C ALA A 32 -15.28 -17.47 -1.95
N GLY A 33 -15.55 -18.37 -0.99
CA GLY A 33 -15.17 -19.78 -1.08
C GLY A 33 -13.68 -20.05 -0.88
N THR A 34 -12.94 -19.06 -0.38
CA THR A 34 -11.49 -19.14 -0.12
C THR A 34 -11.22 -18.69 1.32
N PRO A 35 -11.67 -19.45 2.34
CA PRO A 35 -11.46 -19.07 3.72
C PRO A 35 -9.96 -18.93 4.02
N LEU A 36 -9.61 -17.93 4.85
CA LEU A 36 -8.24 -17.69 5.28
C LEU A 36 -7.70 -18.89 6.05
N GLN A 37 -6.42 -19.17 5.87
CA GLN A 37 -5.70 -20.23 6.55
C GLN A 37 -4.42 -19.68 7.16
N SER A 38 -3.98 -20.23 8.28
CA SER A 38 -2.66 -19.92 8.84
C SER A 38 -1.56 -20.23 7.80
N GLY A 39 -0.61 -19.31 7.65
CA GLY A 39 0.42 -19.35 6.61
C GLY A 39 0.06 -18.59 5.33
N ASP A 40 -1.16 -18.08 5.18
CA ASP A 40 -1.52 -17.18 4.08
C ASP A 40 -0.87 -15.79 4.26
N VAL A 41 -0.78 -15.04 3.18
CA VAL A 41 -0.54 -13.59 3.19
C VAL A 41 -1.80 -12.89 2.69
N LEU A 42 -2.36 -12.01 3.51
CA LEU A 42 -3.48 -11.15 3.15
C LEU A 42 -2.95 -9.82 2.62
N VAL A 43 -3.30 -9.48 1.39
CA VAL A 43 -2.97 -8.18 0.79
C VAL A 43 -4.22 -7.32 0.77
N VAL A 44 -4.14 -6.16 1.43
CA VAL A 44 -5.24 -5.22 1.63
C VAL A 44 -4.93 -3.92 0.91
N THR A 45 -5.84 -3.43 0.07
CA THR A 45 -5.67 -2.14 -0.59
C THR A 45 -5.75 -0.99 0.42
N SER A 46 -4.81 -0.05 0.36
CA SER A 46 -4.74 1.15 1.21
C SER A 46 -6.07 1.90 1.31
N LYS A 47 -6.81 1.97 0.22
CA LYS A 47 -8.08 2.70 0.12
C LYS A 47 -9.15 2.24 1.10
N ILE A 48 -9.29 0.93 1.33
CA ILE A 48 -10.26 0.44 2.33
C ILE A 48 -9.75 0.65 3.74
N VAL A 49 -8.44 0.58 3.97
CA VAL A 49 -7.82 0.93 5.25
C VAL A 49 -8.08 2.40 5.57
N SER A 50 -7.78 3.28 4.63
CA SER A 50 -8.02 4.71 4.76
C SER A 50 -9.48 5.05 5.06
N LYS A 51 -10.43 4.39 4.38
CA LYS A 51 -11.85 4.56 4.66
C LYS A 51 -12.23 4.10 6.07
N ALA A 52 -11.74 2.95 6.49
CA ALA A 52 -11.99 2.44 7.85
C ALA A 52 -11.42 3.37 8.93
N GLU A 53 -10.29 4.03 8.65
CA GLU A 53 -9.66 5.02 9.53
C GLU A 53 -10.23 6.44 9.41
N GLY A 54 -11.24 6.65 8.56
CA GLY A 54 -11.83 7.98 8.35
C GLY A 54 -10.91 8.96 7.61
N ARG A 55 -9.94 8.47 6.83
CA ARG A 55 -9.00 9.27 6.03
C ARG A 55 -9.63 9.75 4.71
N THR A 56 -10.91 10.01 4.69
CA THR A 56 -11.64 10.63 3.58
C THR A 56 -11.90 12.09 3.91
N VAL A 57 -11.57 12.98 2.98
CA VAL A 57 -11.66 14.44 3.17
C VAL A 57 -12.66 15.02 2.18
N GLU A 58 -13.56 15.90 2.66
CA GLU A 58 -14.44 16.72 1.82
C GLU A 58 -13.62 17.89 1.25
N LEU A 59 -13.57 18.02 -0.07
CA LEU A 59 -12.80 19.10 -0.72
C LEU A 59 -13.39 20.48 -0.41
N ALA A 60 -14.71 20.56 -0.17
CA ALA A 60 -15.37 21.81 0.18
C ALA A 60 -14.92 22.39 1.54
N ASP A 61 -14.39 21.55 2.43
CA ASP A 61 -13.90 21.97 3.76
C ASP A 61 -12.44 22.43 3.73
N ILE A 62 -11.79 22.32 2.56
CA ILE A 62 -10.37 22.68 2.41
C ILE A 62 -10.25 24.13 1.97
N VAL A 63 -9.52 24.90 2.76
CA VAL A 63 -9.10 26.25 2.40
C VAL A 63 -7.71 26.17 1.74
N PRO A 64 -7.62 26.41 0.42
CA PRO A 64 -6.33 26.36 -0.28
C PRO A 64 -5.41 27.51 0.12
N SER A 65 -4.12 27.21 0.27
CA SER A 65 -3.09 28.24 0.48
C SER A 65 -2.87 29.07 -0.79
N PRO A 66 -2.26 30.27 -0.68
CA PRO A 66 -1.88 31.07 -1.84
C PRO A 66 -1.01 30.32 -2.84
N PHE A 67 -0.15 29.42 -2.36
CA PHE A 67 0.67 28.57 -3.25
C PHE A 67 -0.21 27.57 -4.00
N ALA A 68 -1.14 26.88 -3.33
CA ALA A 68 -2.03 25.91 -3.96
C ALA A 68 -2.90 26.58 -5.04
N LEU A 69 -3.42 27.78 -4.79
CA LEU A 69 -4.16 28.58 -5.75
C LEU A 69 -3.31 28.91 -6.99
N ALA A 70 -2.16 29.56 -6.79
CA ALA A 70 -1.28 30.00 -7.86
C ALA A 70 -0.71 28.84 -8.68
N TRP A 71 -0.40 27.71 -8.02
CA TRP A 71 0.13 26.54 -8.71
C TRP A 71 -0.94 25.83 -9.54
N SER A 72 -2.17 25.77 -9.04
CA SER A 72 -3.26 25.01 -9.71
C SER A 72 -3.82 25.72 -10.93
N GLU A 73 -3.85 27.05 -10.92
CA GLU A 73 -4.48 27.88 -11.96
C GLU A 73 -3.98 27.57 -13.39
N PRO A 74 -2.65 27.56 -13.69
CA PRO A 74 -2.17 27.30 -15.05
C PRO A 74 -2.51 25.90 -15.58
N TRP A 75 -2.78 24.95 -14.68
CA TRP A 75 -3.01 23.55 -15.02
C TRP A 75 -4.49 23.13 -14.96
N GLY A 76 -5.39 24.05 -14.59
CA GLY A 76 -6.81 23.74 -14.38
C GLY A 76 -7.03 22.67 -13.31
N LYS A 77 -6.16 22.60 -12.30
CA LYS A 77 -6.28 21.67 -11.16
C LYS A 77 -7.17 22.27 -10.08
N ASP A 78 -7.81 21.38 -9.31
CA ASP A 78 -8.52 21.80 -8.11
C ASP A 78 -7.53 22.23 -7.02
N PRO A 79 -7.55 23.51 -6.57
CA PRO A 79 -6.63 23.99 -5.54
C PRO A 79 -6.80 23.29 -4.20
N ALA A 80 -8.01 22.81 -3.87
CA ALA A 80 -8.24 22.06 -2.64
C ALA A 80 -7.50 20.73 -2.66
N VAL A 81 -7.48 20.04 -3.81
CA VAL A 81 -6.68 18.81 -3.97
C VAL A 81 -5.20 19.09 -3.87
N THR A 82 -4.73 20.17 -4.53
CA THR A 82 -3.32 20.57 -4.43
C THR A 82 -2.92 20.88 -2.99
N GLU A 83 -3.78 21.57 -2.24
CA GLU A 83 -3.55 21.85 -0.83
C GLU A 83 -3.42 20.57 0.00
N ILE A 84 -4.29 19.57 -0.22
CA ILE A 84 -4.22 18.28 0.46
C ILE A 84 -2.90 17.57 0.11
N VAL A 85 -2.51 17.53 -1.16
CA VAL A 85 -1.24 16.95 -1.61
C VAL A 85 -0.05 17.58 -0.87
N LEU A 86 -0.06 18.91 -0.69
CA LEU A 86 0.98 19.62 0.04
C LEU A 86 0.99 19.31 1.54
N ARG A 87 -0.19 19.14 2.17
CA ARG A 87 -0.31 18.76 3.58
C ARG A 87 0.18 17.33 3.85
N GLU A 88 -0.05 16.43 2.91
CA GLU A 88 0.42 15.02 2.99
C GLU A 88 1.89 14.86 2.56
N ALA A 89 2.50 15.92 2.00
CA ALA A 89 3.88 15.91 1.57
C ALA A 89 4.83 16.42 2.67
N LYS A 90 5.88 15.66 2.94
CA LYS A 90 7.04 16.14 3.69
C LYS A 90 7.85 17.15 2.88
N ARG A 91 7.97 16.91 1.57
CA ARG A 91 8.60 17.82 0.60
C ARG A 91 8.20 17.50 -0.84
N ILE A 92 8.34 18.48 -1.72
CA ILE A 92 8.25 18.27 -3.17
C ILE A 92 9.62 17.80 -3.65
N VAL A 93 9.66 16.63 -4.29
CA VAL A 93 10.88 16.06 -4.88
C VAL A 93 11.07 16.61 -6.30
N ARG A 94 9.98 16.66 -7.08
CA ARG A 94 10.03 17.15 -8.46
C ARG A 94 8.65 17.65 -8.90
N GLN A 95 8.64 18.67 -9.72
CA GLN A 95 7.46 19.13 -10.44
C GLN A 95 7.66 18.95 -11.94
N VAL A 96 6.69 18.36 -12.62
CA VAL A 96 6.68 18.23 -14.09
C VAL A 96 5.28 18.55 -14.61
N GLY A 97 5.12 19.73 -15.19
CA GLY A 97 3.80 20.21 -15.60
C GLY A 97 2.82 20.14 -14.41
N PRO A 98 1.64 19.51 -14.59
CA PRO A 98 0.60 19.41 -13.56
C PRO A 98 0.84 18.30 -12.53
N ILE A 99 2.01 17.66 -12.49
CA ILE A 99 2.33 16.55 -11.62
C ILE A 99 3.31 16.99 -10.54
N LEU A 100 2.97 16.76 -9.29
CA LEU A 100 3.88 16.88 -8.14
C LEU A 100 4.36 15.49 -7.75
N ILE A 101 5.66 15.25 -7.85
CA ILE A 101 6.30 14.10 -7.22
C ILE A 101 6.73 14.55 -5.84
N THR A 102 6.20 13.90 -4.83
CA THR A 102 6.38 14.29 -3.43
C THR A 102 6.95 13.14 -2.62
N GLU A 103 7.66 13.46 -1.57
CA GLU A 103 7.95 12.52 -0.47
C GLU A 103 6.87 12.72 0.59
N THR A 104 6.14 11.65 0.89
CA THR A 104 5.12 11.64 1.94
C THR A 104 5.74 11.66 3.33
N HIS A 105 4.95 11.91 4.38
CA HIS A 105 5.42 11.82 5.76
C HIS A 105 5.92 10.41 6.13
N HIS A 106 5.41 9.38 5.45
CA HIS A 106 5.86 7.99 5.58
C HIS A 106 7.23 7.71 4.94
N GLY A 107 7.71 8.62 4.03
CA GLY A 107 8.94 8.47 3.27
C GLY A 107 8.75 7.89 1.85
N PHE A 108 7.53 7.59 1.43
CA PHE A 108 7.27 7.16 0.04
C PHE A 108 7.43 8.32 -0.93
N VAL A 109 8.10 8.08 -2.05
CA VAL A 109 8.19 9.04 -3.16
C VAL A 109 7.21 8.64 -4.25
N CYS A 110 6.15 9.41 -4.39
CA CYS A 110 5.07 9.12 -5.33
C CYS A 110 4.44 10.39 -5.91
N ALA A 111 3.58 10.23 -6.90
CA ALA A 111 2.81 11.32 -7.47
C ALA A 111 1.71 11.76 -6.48
N ASN A 112 1.61 13.08 -6.30
CA ASN A 112 0.52 13.71 -5.55
C ASN A 112 0.31 13.15 -4.13
N SER A 113 1.38 12.74 -3.45
CA SER A 113 1.36 12.18 -2.08
C SER A 113 0.42 10.99 -1.88
N GLY A 114 0.10 10.25 -2.95
CA GLY A 114 -0.86 9.15 -2.88
C GLY A 114 -2.32 9.59 -2.69
N VAL A 115 -2.63 10.88 -2.83
CA VAL A 115 -4.00 11.40 -2.73
C VAL A 115 -4.84 10.92 -3.90
N ASP A 116 -5.94 10.22 -3.62
CA ASP A 116 -6.81 9.63 -4.62
C ASP A 116 -8.22 10.25 -4.58
N GLN A 117 -8.68 10.76 -5.72
CA GLN A 117 -10.04 11.25 -5.91
C GLN A 117 -10.98 10.22 -6.53
N SER A 118 -10.44 9.22 -7.25
CA SER A 118 -11.23 8.28 -8.05
C SER A 118 -12.03 7.29 -7.21
N SER A 119 -11.53 6.91 -6.06
CA SER A 119 -12.10 5.89 -5.17
C SER A 119 -12.82 6.45 -3.96
N SER A 120 -13.05 7.76 -3.94
CA SER A 120 -13.68 8.45 -2.81
C SER A 120 -15.17 8.13 -2.61
N GLY A 121 -15.80 7.45 -3.56
CA GLY A 121 -17.22 7.07 -3.52
C GLY A 121 -18.18 8.20 -3.90
N ALA A 122 -17.74 9.46 -3.93
CA ALA A 122 -18.54 10.61 -4.33
C ALA A 122 -17.65 11.70 -4.95
N LYS A 123 -18.22 12.53 -5.82
CA LYS A 123 -17.55 13.74 -6.31
C LYS A 123 -17.31 14.70 -5.15
N GLY A 124 -16.17 15.39 -5.15
CA GLY A 124 -15.84 16.37 -4.13
C GLY A 124 -15.16 15.79 -2.89
N ARG A 125 -14.67 14.55 -2.96
CA ARG A 125 -13.90 13.90 -1.89
C ARG A 125 -12.52 13.45 -2.36
N ALA A 126 -11.61 13.32 -1.42
CA ALA A 126 -10.33 12.68 -1.62
C ALA A 126 -10.07 11.64 -0.52
N VAL A 127 -9.41 10.54 -0.87
CA VAL A 127 -8.91 9.52 0.06
C VAL A 127 -7.42 9.72 0.20
N LEU A 128 -6.94 9.78 1.44
CA LEU A 128 -5.53 9.92 1.79
C LEU A 128 -4.94 8.57 2.15
N LEU A 129 -3.64 8.44 2.19
CA LEU A 129 -3.00 7.23 2.73
C LEU A 129 -3.31 7.08 4.23
N PRO A 130 -3.29 5.84 4.78
CA PRO A 130 -3.37 5.63 6.23
C PRO A 130 -2.27 6.44 6.94
N VAL A 131 -2.51 6.87 8.18
CA VAL A 131 -1.52 7.67 8.93
C VAL A 131 -0.25 6.86 9.23
N ASP A 132 -0.42 5.59 9.60
CA ASP A 132 0.64 4.61 9.83
C ASP A 132 0.18 3.26 9.29
N SER A 133 0.61 2.94 8.07
CA SER A 133 0.19 1.71 7.38
C SER A 133 0.71 0.45 8.07
N ASP A 134 1.86 0.50 8.77
CA ASP A 134 2.35 -0.63 9.56
C ASP A 134 1.49 -0.85 10.81
N ALA A 135 1.05 0.22 11.48
CA ALA A 135 0.12 0.10 12.60
C ALA A 135 -1.23 -0.47 12.15
N SER A 136 -1.73 -0.04 10.99
CA SER A 136 -2.94 -0.56 10.39
C SER A 136 -2.81 -2.06 10.06
N ALA A 137 -1.69 -2.46 9.44
CA ALA A 137 -1.41 -3.87 9.16
C ALA A 137 -1.35 -4.71 10.44
N ARG A 138 -0.69 -4.20 11.48
CA ARG A 138 -0.65 -4.85 12.81
C ARG A 138 -2.04 -4.98 13.44
N ALA A 139 -2.88 -3.96 13.36
CA ALA A 139 -4.25 -4.02 13.88
C ALA A 139 -5.07 -5.11 13.20
N ILE A 140 -4.99 -5.22 11.87
CA ILE A 140 -5.65 -6.31 11.11
C ILE A 140 -5.09 -7.66 11.55
N ARG A 141 -3.76 -7.83 11.63
CA ARG A 141 -3.12 -9.09 12.05
C ARG A 141 -3.54 -9.49 13.45
N VAL A 142 -3.61 -8.57 14.40
CA VAL A 142 -4.09 -8.85 15.78
C VAL A 142 -5.50 -9.43 15.75
N GLY A 143 -6.42 -8.86 14.96
CA GLY A 143 -7.77 -9.40 14.81
C GLY A 143 -7.78 -10.80 14.19
N LEU A 144 -6.94 -11.06 13.18
CA LEU A 144 -6.80 -12.40 12.58
C LEU A 144 -6.24 -13.42 13.58
N LEU A 145 -5.22 -13.07 14.35
CA LEU A 145 -4.66 -13.91 15.40
C LEU A 145 -5.69 -14.24 16.50
N ALA A 146 -6.50 -13.25 16.89
CA ALA A 146 -7.60 -13.46 17.85
C ALA A 146 -8.66 -14.46 17.33
N ALA A 147 -8.81 -14.56 16.01
CA ALA A 147 -9.65 -15.55 15.34
C ALA A 147 -8.94 -16.91 15.11
N GLY A 148 -7.70 -17.09 15.60
CA GLY A 148 -6.91 -18.31 15.46
C GLY A 148 -6.21 -18.46 14.11
N LEU A 149 -6.06 -17.36 13.35
CA LEU A 149 -5.48 -17.33 12.01
C LEU A 149 -4.12 -16.60 12.04
N ASP A 150 -3.03 -17.35 11.90
CA ASP A 150 -1.69 -16.79 11.76
C ASP A 150 -1.43 -16.44 10.28
N VAL A 151 -1.81 -15.22 9.89
CA VAL A 151 -1.77 -14.69 8.53
C VAL A 151 -0.93 -13.43 8.51
N ALA A 152 0.07 -13.36 7.64
CA ALA A 152 0.80 -12.11 7.42
C ALA A 152 -0.08 -11.10 6.67
N VAL A 153 0.12 -9.80 6.93
CA VAL A 153 -0.69 -8.73 6.33
C VAL A 153 0.21 -7.75 5.59
N ILE A 154 -0.16 -7.43 4.34
CA ILE A 154 0.46 -6.37 3.54
C ILE A 154 -0.63 -5.35 3.20
N ILE A 155 -0.36 -4.07 3.42
CA ILE A 155 -1.16 -2.98 2.86
C ILE A 155 -0.45 -2.50 1.60
N SER A 156 -1.18 -2.50 0.46
CA SER A 156 -0.64 -2.12 -0.84
C SER A 156 -1.31 -0.87 -1.39
N ASP A 157 -0.56 -0.12 -2.19
CA ASP A 157 -1.08 0.97 -3.01
C ASP A 157 -0.41 0.98 -4.38
N THR A 158 -1.08 1.60 -5.38
CA THR A 158 -0.64 1.58 -6.77
C THR A 158 0.20 2.81 -7.10
N PHE A 159 1.50 2.65 -7.31
CA PHE A 159 2.41 3.75 -7.61
C PHE A 159 3.03 3.64 -9.00
N GLY A 160 3.32 4.81 -9.59
CA GLY A 160 4.22 4.92 -10.74
C GLY A 160 5.66 4.62 -10.36
N ARG A 161 6.46 4.22 -11.33
CA ARG A 161 7.88 3.88 -11.15
C ARG A 161 8.77 4.74 -12.05
N ALA A 162 9.93 5.12 -11.55
CA ALA A 162 10.93 5.78 -12.36
C ALA A 162 11.38 4.87 -13.53
N TRP A 163 11.55 5.45 -14.72
CA TRP A 163 12.02 4.80 -15.96
C TRP A 163 11.22 3.62 -16.49
N ARG A 164 9.99 3.43 -16.03
CA ARG A 164 9.11 2.39 -16.56
C ARG A 164 7.71 2.95 -16.74
N GLU A 165 7.08 2.60 -17.85
CA GLU A 165 5.66 2.84 -18.07
C GLU A 165 4.82 1.84 -17.27
N GLY A 166 3.59 2.26 -16.94
CA GLY A 166 2.66 1.50 -16.13
C GLY A 166 2.93 1.67 -14.63
N GLN A 167 1.88 1.49 -13.86
CA GLN A 167 1.89 1.47 -12.40
C GLN A 167 2.00 0.03 -11.92
N THR A 168 2.34 -0.15 -10.65
CA THR A 168 2.31 -1.44 -9.96
C THR A 168 1.94 -1.22 -8.52
N ASP A 169 1.29 -2.20 -7.90
CA ASP A 169 1.16 -2.19 -6.46
C ASP A 169 2.51 -2.39 -5.79
N ILE A 170 2.73 -1.65 -4.74
CA ILE A 170 3.84 -1.79 -3.81
C ILE A 170 3.30 -1.92 -2.39
N ALA A 171 4.06 -2.52 -1.51
CA ALA A 171 3.75 -2.57 -0.10
C ALA A 171 4.03 -1.21 0.55
N ILE A 172 3.05 -0.70 1.29
CA ILE A 172 3.19 0.54 2.07
C ILE A 172 3.03 0.31 3.57
N GLY A 173 2.68 -0.91 3.99
CA GLY A 173 2.62 -1.34 5.38
C GLY A 173 2.65 -2.86 5.46
N ILE A 174 3.21 -3.40 6.54
CA ILE A 174 3.40 -4.84 6.72
C ILE A 174 3.24 -5.25 8.18
N ALA A 175 2.79 -6.48 8.41
CA ALA A 175 2.80 -7.12 9.72
C ALA A 175 2.96 -8.63 9.63
N GLY A 176 3.74 -9.19 10.54
CA GLY A 176 3.90 -10.63 10.75
C GLY A 176 4.94 -11.30 9.87
N MET A 177 5.57 -10.60 8.93
CA MET A 177 6.60 -11.17 8.07
C MET A 177 7.68 -10.14 7.73
N GLN A 178 8.90 -10.60 7.46
CA GLN A 178 9.99 -9.77 6.95
C GLN A 178 9.67 -9.25 5.53
N PRO A 179 9.86 -7.93 5.25
CA PRO A 179 9.59 -7.37 3.92
C PRO A 179 10.66 -7.69 2.89
N ILE A 180 11.88 -8.00 3.34
CA ILE A 180 13.06 -8.22 2.49
C ILE A 180 13.65 -9.60 2.77
N LEU A 181 13.84 -10.39 1.71
CA LEU A 181 14.63 -11.62 1.75
C LEU A 181 16.07 -11.29 1.33
N SER A 182 17.00 -11.44 2.27
CA SER A 182 18.42 -11.20 2.02
C SER A 182 19.17 -12.49 1.69
N TYR A 183 19.96 -12.46 0.62
CA TYR A 183 20.90 -13.52 0.26
C TYR A 183 22.34 -13.17 0.64
N ILE A 184 22.58 -12.03 1.28
CA ILE A 184 23.92 -11.59 1.66
C ILE A 184 24.58 -12.63 2.58
N GLY A 185 25.80 -13.04 2.23
CA GLY A 185 26.55 -14.08 2.94
C GLY A 185 26.20 -15.52 2.55
N GLN A 186 25.17 -15.72 1.71
CA GLN A 186 24.86 -17.03 1.15
C GLN A 186 25.72 -17.31 -0.07
N VAL A 187 25.95 -18.58 -0.36
CA VAL A 187 26.77 -19.04 -1.48
C VAL A 187 25.88 -19.74 -2.51
N ASP A 188 26.01 -19.38 -3.77
CA ASP A 188 25.29 -20.02 -4.86
C ASP A 188 25.82 -21.44 -5.16
N PRO A 189 25.14 -22.24 -6.00
CA PRO A 189 25.60 -23.59 -6.37
C PRO A 189 26.97 -23.66 -7.08
N HIS A 190 27.51 -22.51 -7.52
CA HIS A 190 28.81 -22.39 -8.20
C HIS A 190 29.91 -21.86 -7.27
N GLY A 191 29.60 -21.63 -5.98
CA GLY A 191 30.58 -21.15 -5.00
C GLY A 191 30.72 -19.62 -4.93
N HIS A 192 29.82 -18.84 -5.56
CA HIS A 192 29.83 -17.39 -5.50
C HIS A 192 29.06 -16.89 -4.28
N GLU A 193 29.68 -16.10 -3.42
CA GLU A 193 29.06 -15.47 -2.25
C GLU A 193 28.32 -14.20 -2.67
N PHE A 194 27.06 -14.07 -2.23
CA PHE A 194 26.25 -12.89 -2.47
C PHE A 194 26.60 -11.77 -1.48
N HIS A 195 26.99 -10.59 -1.99
CA HIS A 195 27.38 -9.45 -1.18
C HIS A 195 26.31 -8.34 -1.11
N VAL A 196 25.36 -8.32 -2.06
CA VAL A 196 24.38 -7.22 -2.18
C VAL A 196 22.97 -7.70 -2.54
N GLN A 197 22.77 -8.99 -2.74
CA GLN A 197 21.49 -9.49 -3.25
C GLN A 197 20.43 -9.55 -2.15
N ALA A 198 19.36 -8.80 -2.34
CA ALA A 198 18.17 -8.82 -1.51
C ALA A 198 16.93 -8.60 -2.38
N LEU A 199 15.85 -9.31 -2.09
CA LEU A 199 14.58 -9.20 -2.81
C LEU A 199 13.55 -8.52 -1.90
N CYS A 200 12.81 -7.55 -2.44
CA CYS A 200 11.68 -6.95 -1.76
C CYS A 200 10.45 -7.84 -1.91
N ILE A 201 10.33 -8.85 -1.05
CA ILE A 201 9.24 -9.83 -1.09
C ILE A 201 7.89 -9.16 -0.87
N ALA A 202 7.84 -8.12 -0.04
CA ALA A 202 6.61 -7.37 0.20
C ALA A 202 6.06 -6.75 -1.09
N ASP A 203 6.92 -6.13 -1.92
CA ASP A 203 6.50 -5.54 -3.20
C ASP A 203 6.15 -6.60 -4.24
N GLU A 204 6.89 -7.73 -4.29
CA GLU A 204 6.56 -8.83 -5.19
C GLU A 204 5.19 -9.44 -4.89
N LEU A 205 4.85 -9.62 -3.60
CA LEU A 205 3.55 -10.12 -3.19
C LEU A 205 2.44 -9.08 -3.44
N ALA A 206 2.69 -7.80 -3.16
CA ALA A 206 1.75 -6.71 -3.46
C ALA A 206 1.44 -6.64 -4.95
N GLY A 207 2.47 -6.66 -5.81
CA GLY A 207 2.32 -6.66 -7.27
C GLY A 207 1.63 -7.91 -7.81
N ALA A 208 1.92 -9.08 -7.24
CA ALA A 208 1.23 -10.32 -7.62
C ALA A 208 -0.26 -10.30 -7.25
N ALA A 209 -0.61 -9.75 -6.08
CA ALA A 209 -1.98 -9.58 -5.64
C ALA A 209 -2.78 -8.64 -6.56
N GLU A 210 -2.15 -7.61 -7.13
CA GLU A 210 -2.79 -6.67 -8.04
C GLU A 210 -3.36 -7.38 -9.30
N LEU A 211 -2.73 -8.46 -9.77
CA LEU A 211 -3.19 -9.22 -10.94
C LEU A 211 -4.61 -9.77 -10.77
N VAL A 212 -5.05 -10.03 -9.52
CA VAL A 212 -6.39 -10.54 -9.21
C VAL A 212 -7.31 -9.48 -8.61
N LYS A 213 -6.77 -8.40 -8.05
CA LYS A 213 -7.55 -7.27 -7.54
C LYS A 213 -8.06 -6.38 -8.67
N GLY A 214 -7.14 -5.90 -9.50
CA GLY A 214 -7.43 -4.93 -10.57
C GLY A 214 -8.05 -3.62 -10.06
N ASN A 215 -8.02 -2.59 -10.91
CA ASN A 215 -8.45 -1.25 -10.50
C ASN A 215 -9.96 -1.00 -10.55
N ILE A 216 -10.72 -1.77 -11.33
CA ILE A 216 -12.15 -1.55 -11.58
C ILE A 216 -13.05 -2.68 -11.09
N SER A 217 -12.47 -3.81 -10.69
CA SER A 217 -13.19 -5.03 -10.31
C SER A 217 -13.81 -4.99 -8.91
N ARG A 218 -13.53 -3.94 -8.12
CA ARG A 218 -13.98 -3.80 -6.73
C ARG A 218 -13.56 -4.97 -5.84
N ILE A 219 -12.35 -5.46 -6.03
CA ILE A 219 -11.73 -6.53 -5.24
C ILE A 219 -10.57 -5.93 -4.45
N PRO A 220 -10.80 -5.37 -3.25
CA PRO A 220 -9.76 -4.70 -2.49
C PRO A 220 -8.90 -5.62 -1.62
N LEU A 221 -9.24 -6.91 -1.57
CA LEU A 221 -8.56 -7.93 -0.78
C LEU A 221 -8.07 -9.04 -1.69
N ALA A 222 -6.86 -9.53 -1.43
CA ALA A 222 -6.34 -10.74 -2.06
C ALA A 222 -5.63 -11.62 -1.03
N VAL A 223 -5.68 -12.94 -1.26
CA VAL A 223 -4.95 -13.94 -0.45
C VAL A 223 -3.88 -14.58 -1.32
N ILE A 224 -2.66 -14.67 -0.80
CA ILE A 224 -1.57 -15.42 -1.40
C ILE A 224 -1.28 -16.62 -0.49
N ARG A 225 -1.40 -17.80 -1.06
CA ARG A 225 -1.24 -19.08 -0.37
C ARG A 225 -0.06 -19.88 -0.92
N GLY A 226 0.70 -20.52 -0.05
CA GLY A 226 1.83 -21.36 -0.44
C GLY A 226 3.17 -20.62 -0.50
N HIS A 227 3.20 -19.31 -0.20
CA HIS A 227 4.45 -18.59 0.04
C HIS A 227 4.96 -18.91 1.45
N ILE A 228 6.24 -19.29 1.54
CA ILE A 228 6.91 -19.46 2.83
C ILE A 228 7.58 -18.14 3.19
N TRP A 229 7.15 -17.54 4.28
CA TRP A 229 7.68 -16.25 4.73
C TRP A 229 8.39 -16.38 6.09
N GLU A 230 9.36 -15.51 6.31
CA GLU A 230 10.06 -15.39 7.59
C GLU A 230 9.20 -14.57 8.56
N ALA A 231 8.79 -15.19 9.67
CA ALA A 231 7.91 -14.55 10.65
C ALA A 231 8.66 -13.47 11.43
N ASP A 232 8.06 -12.27 11.50
CA ASP A 232 8.53 -11.18 12.35
C ASP A 232 7.36 -10.28 12.76
N ASP A 233 6.99 -10.34 14.03
CA ASP A 233 5.93 -9.51 14.59
C ASP A 233 6.35 -8.04 14.79
N SER A 234 7.66 -7.76 14.73
CA SER A 234 8.21 -6.40 14.80
C SER A 234 8.43 -5.76 13.42
N ALA A 235 8.16 -6.50 12.34
CA ALA A 235 8.38 -6.03 10.99
C ALA A 235 7.67 -4.71 10.69
N THR A 236 8.36 -3.88 9.91
CA THR A 236 7.83 -2.64 9.35
C THR A 236 8.26 -2.51 7.90
N ILE A 237 7.61 -1.63 7.15
CA ILE A 237 7.99 -1.34 5.76
C ILE A 237 9.26 -0.47 5.65
N ALA A 238 9.72 0.13 6.73
CA ALA A 238 10.86 1.05 6.72
C ALA A 238 12.13 0.49 6.03
N PRO A 239 12.52 -0.79 6.18
CA PRO A 239 13.69 -1.34 5.48
C PRO A 239 13.59 -1.30 3.94
N VAL A 240 12.39 -1.21 3.37
CA VAL A 240 12.14 -1.10 1.92
C VAL A 240 12.42 0.31 1.43
N LEU A 241 12.28 1.32 2.30
CA LEU A 241 12.51 2.72 1.96
C LEU A 241 14.02 3.00 1.89
N ARG A 242 14.44 3.50 0.72
CA ARG A 242 15.86 3.85 0.53
C ARG A 242 16.18 5.15 1.29
N GLU A 243 17.20 5.10 2.12
CA GLU A 243 17.74 6.30 2.78
C GLU A 243 18.18 7.34 1.75
N GLN A 244 17.96 8.61 2.03
CA GLN A 244 18.33 9.71 1.13
C GLN A 244 19.82 9.74 0.83
N SER A 245 20.68 9.39 1.79
CA SER A 245 22.14 9.31 1.63
C SER A 245 22.59 8.23 0.63
N ARG A 246 21.73 7.24 0.36
CA ARG A 246 21.98 6.10 -0.54
C ARG A 246 21.16 6.19 -1.81
N ASP A 247 20.42 7.29 -2.01
CA ASP A 247 19.59 7.50 -3.19
C ASP A 247 20.46 8.01 -4.36
N LEU A 248 20.54 7.21 -5.42
CA LEU A 248 21.32 7.52 -6.61
C LEU A 248 20.53 8.33 -7.65
N PHE A 249 19.28 8.67 -7.38
CA PHE A 249 18.32 9.20 -8.35
C PHE A 249 17.74 10.56 -7.99
N ARG A 250 18.20 11.17 -6.91
CA ARG A 250 17.83 12.51 -6.44
C ARG A 250 19.01 13.47 -6.48
#